data_5f011bb3c6fc3fc293d5c6b67b32bb84
#
_entry.id   5f011bb3c6fc3fc293d5c6b67b32bb84
#
_cell.length_a   1.000
_cell.length_b   1.000
_cell.length_c   1.000
_cell.angle_alpha   90.00
_cell.angle_beta   90.00
_cell.angle_gamma   90.00
#
_symmetry.space_group_name_H-M   'P 1'
#
loop_
_entity.id
_entity.type
_entity.pdbx_description
1 polymer ?
#
loop_
_entity_poly.entity_id
_entity_poly.type
_entity_poly.pdbx_seq_one_letter_code
_entity_poly.pdbx_strand_id
1 'polypeptide(L)' 'MFRLIVTVRRGSASNLEAALTTYATIETARLAGAALLRHERVQRVVIARDEVPPAFVEWIER' A
#
# COMPACT_ATOMS: atom_id res chain seq x y z
N MET A 1 -6.92 6.05 10.60
CA MET A 1 -5.58 5.68 10.07
C MET A 1 -5.74 4.80 8.85
N PHE A 2 -4.78 4.86 7.96
CA PHE A 2 -4.77 4.08 6.73
C PHE A 2 -3.50 3.24 6.66
N ARG A 3 -3.59 2.12 6.00
CA ARG A 3 -2.45 1.23 5.79
C ARG A 3 -2.40 0.83 4.32
N LEU A 4 -1.25 0.40 3.87
CA LEU A 4 -1.05 -0.05 2.50
C LEU A 4 -0.86 -1.56 2.48
N ILE A 5 -1.57 -2.21 1.56
CA ILE A 5 -1.43 -3.65 1.31
C ILE A 5 -0.82 -3.77 -0.08
N VAL A 6 0.39 -4.27 -0.14
CA VAL A 6 1.17 -4.29 -1.37
C VAL A 6 1.15 -5.67 -1.99
N THR A 7 0.81 -5.72 -3.29
CA THR A 7 0.92 -6.93 -4.08
C THR A 7 2.18 -6.83 -4.92
N VAL A 8 3.10 -7.77 -4.72
CA VAL A 8 4.36 -7.81 -5.43
C VAL A 8 4.39 -8.95 -6.42
N ARG A 9 5.34 -8.89 -7.35
CA ARG A 9 5.55 -9.95 -8.31
C ARG A 9 6.01 -11.22 -7.60
N ARG A 10 5.70 -12.35 -8.22
CA ARG A 10 6.07 -13.66 -7.74
C ARG A 10 7.55 -13.73 -7.34
N GLY A 11 7.80 -14.29 -6.18
CA GLY A 11 9.16 -14.47 -5.67
C GLY A 11 9.77 -13.23 -5.03
N SER A 12 9.04 -12.13 -4.97
CA SER A 12 9.53 -10.90 -4.36
C SER A 12 9.20 -10.86 -2.88
N ALA A 13 10.10 -10.27 -2.11
CA ALA A 13 9.85 -10.01 -0.70
C ALA A 13 8.89 -8.83 -0.56
N SER A 14 8.04 -8.87 0.45
CA SER A 14 7.03 -7.85 0.68
C SER A 14 7.27 -7.01 1.94
N ASN A 15 8.49 -6.94 2.44
CA ASN A 15 8.79 -6.12 3.63
C ASN A 15 9.27 -4.74 3.25
N LEU A 16 8.45 -4.03 2.51
CA LEU A 16 8.69 -2.64 2.19
C LEU A 16 8.29 -1.79 3.39
N GLU A 17 9.15 -0.91 3.81
CA GLU A 17 8.92 -0.08 4.99
C GLU A 17 7.63 0.71 4.91
N ALA A 18 7.32 1.28 3.75
CA ALA A 18 6.10 2.05 3.56
C ALA A 18 4.83 1.21 3.78
N ALA A 19 4.89 -0.10 3.50
CA ALA A 19 3.77 -1.00 3.72
C ALA A 19 3.57 -1.35 5.20
N LEU A 20 4.56 -1.08 6.04
CA LEU A 20 4.52 -1.34 7.47
C LEU A 20 4.12 -0.11 8.28
N THR A 21 3.96 1.02 7.60
CA THR A 21 3.65 2.30 8.22
C THR A 21 2.15 2.58 8.09
N THR A 22 1.59 3.27 9.09
CA THR A 22 0.22 3.77 8.99
C THR A 22 0.25 5.25 8.61
N TYR A 23 -0.82 5.71 7.98
CA TYR A 23 -0.93 7.08 7.49
C TYR A 23 -2.18 7.72 8.07
N ALA A 24 -2.06 8.97 8.50
CA ALA A 24 -3.16 9.68 9.13
C ALA A 24 -4.23 10.14 8.13
N THR A 25 -3.84 10.41 6.89
CA THR A 25 -4.76 10.91 5.86
C THR A 25 -4.70 10.06 4.61
N ILE A 26 -5.78 10.09 3.83
CA ILE A 26 -5.83 9.37 2.56
C ILE A 26 -4.82 9.94 1.56
N GLU A 27 -4.58 11.24 1.60
CA GLU A 27 -3.64 11.91 0.71
C GLU A 27 -2.22 11.41 0.93
N THR A 28 -1.79 11.29 2.18
CA THR A 28 -0.44 10.77 2.47
C THR A 28 -0.34 9.30 2.10
N ALA A 29 -1.40 8.53 2.30
CA ALA A 29 -1.44 7.13 1.88
C ALA A 29 -1.33 7.00 0.36
N ARG A 30 -2.00 7.87 -0.39
CA ARG A 30 -1.92 7.89 -1.86
C ARG A 30 -0.52 8.20 -2.34
N LEU A 31 0.13 9.19 -1.74
CA LEU A 31 1.49 9.55 -2.10
C LEU A 31 2.46 8.41 -1.84
N ALA A 32 2.34 7.75 -0.70
CA ALA A 32 3.17 6.61 -0.37
C ALA A 32 2.92 5.43 -1.32
N GLY A 33 1.65 5.19 -1.66
CA GLY A 33 1.29 4.13 -2.60
C GLY A 33 1.85 4.38 -3.99
N ALA A 34 1.77 5.62 -4.46
CA ALA A 34 2.33 6.00 -5.76
C ALA A 34 3.86 5.81 -5.78
N ALA A 35 4.53 6.14 -4.67
CA ALA A 35 5.96 5.93 -4.55
C ALA A 35 6.32 4.44 -4.60
N LEU A 36 5.53 3.60 -3.95
CA LEU A 36 5.73 2.15 -3.98
C LEU A 36 5.60 1.59 -5.39
N LEU A 37 4.68 2.12 -6.19
CA LEU A 37 4.49 1.67 -7.57
C LEU A 37 5.68 1.96 -8.48
N ARG A 38 6.62 2.79 -8.05
CA ARG A 38 7.86 3.02 -8.78
C ARG A 38 8.79 1.82 -8.72
N HIS A 39 8.63 0.96 -7.73
CA HIS A 39 9.35 -0.29 -7.67
C HIS A 39 8.79 -1.23 -8.74
N GLU A 40 9.64 -1.72 -9.61
CA GLU A 40 9.21 -2.60 -10.69
C GLU A 40 8.56 -3.89 -10.20
N ARG A 41 8.83 -4.29 -8.97
CA ARG A 41 8.28 -5.52 -8.39
C ARG A 41 6.90 -5.33 -7.78
N VAL A 42 6.49 -4.09 -7.57
CA VAL A 42 5.18 -3.78 -7.01
C VAL A 42 4.17 -3.69 -8.15
N GLN A 43 3.11 -4.49 -8.07
CA GLN A 43 2.07 -4.51 -9.09
C GLN A 43 0.86 -3.68 -8.71
N ARG A 44 0.51 -3.70 -7.45
CA ARG A 44 -0.69 -3.03 -6.94
C ARG A 44 -0.50 -2.62 -5.49
N VAL A 45 -1.09 -1.51 -5.14
CA VAL A 45 -1.18 -1.07 -3.74
C VAL A 45 -2.63 -0.85 -3.39
N VAL A 46 -3.10 -1.50 -2.35
CA VAL A 46 -4.44 -1.30 -1.81
C VAL A 46 -4.32 -0.40 -0.60
N ILE A 47 -5.15 0.63 -0.56
CA ILE A 47 -5.28 1.49 0.63
C ILE A 47 -6.48 0.99 1.40
N ALA A 48 -6.26 0.69 2.67
CA ALA A 48 -7.30 0.20 3.55
C ALA A 48 -7.27 0.96 4.87
N ARG A 49 -8.41 0.99 5.55
CA ARG A 49 -8.46 1.52 6.91
C ARG A 49 -7.76 0.54 7.84
N ASP A 50 -6.99 1.08 8.77
CA ASP A 50 -6.27 0.28 9.75
C ASP A 50 -7.20 -0.13 10.89
N GLU A 51 -8.06 -1.09 10.60
CA GLU A 51 -9.01 -1.64 11.56
C GLU A 51 -9.10 -3.16 11.35
N VAL A 52 -9.83 -3.85 12.18
CA VAL A 52 -9.93 -5.32 12.15
C VAL A 52 -11.38 -5.73 11.92
N PRO A 53 -11.70 -6.32 10.75
CA PRO A 53 -10.82 -6.53 9.60
C PRO A 53 -10.54 -5.22 8.86
N PRO A 54 -9.46 -5.13 8.08
CA PRO A 54 -9.16 -3.92 7.32
C PRO A 54 -10.29 -3.63 6.33
N ALA A 55 -10.69 -2.37 6.26
CA ALA A 55 -11.74 -1.94 5.34
C ALA A 55 -11.11 -1.37 4.07
N PHE A 56 -11.44 -1.95 2.93
CA PHE A 56 -10.97 -1.48 1.63
C PHE A 56 -11.42 -0.04 1.37
N VAL A 57 -10.51 0.79 0.89
CA VAL A 57 -10.80 2.17 0.48
C VAL A 57 -10.63 2.30 -1.02
N GLU A 58 -9.43 2.06 -1.54
CA GLU A 58 -9.16 2.12 -2.96
C GLU A 58 -7.86 1.37 -3.28
N TRP A 59 -7.63 1.08 -4.55
CA TRP A 59 -6.36 0.53 -4.99
C TRP A 59 -5.75 1.40 -6.07
N ILE A 60 -4.42 1.29 -6.19
CA ILE A 60 -3.64 1.98 -7.20
C ILE A 60 -2.88 0.90 -7.98
N GLU A 61 -3.00 0.91 -9.30
CA GLU A 61 -2.30 -0.03 -10.20
C GLU A 61 -1.48 0.73 -11.23
N ARG A 62 -0.53 0.01 -11.77
CA ARG A 62 0.22 0.51 -12.92
C ARG A 62 -0.68 0.61 -14.15
#